data_4fffc686b97a81558bc065814222b220
#
_entry.id   4fffc686b97a81558bc065814222b220
#
_cell.length_a   1.000
_cell.length_b   1.000
_cell.length_c   1.000
_cell.angle_alpha   90.00
_cell.angle_beta   90.00
_cell.angle_gamma   90.00
#
_symmetry.space_group_name_H-M   'P 1'
#
loop_
_entity.id
_entity.type
_entity.pdbx_description
1 polymer ?
#
loop_
_entity_poly.entity_id
_entity_poly.type
_entity_poly.pdbx_seq_one_letter_code
_entity_poly.pdbx_strand_id
1 'polypeptide(L)'
;MNDRPVLGRRLWNGVSYGRRVTLGPRSSLLIVGPTQAGKTSSLVMPAVLRWRDALVVTSVKSDVVRASIEWRRSLGNVQVLQPGLDGGLTWDPLEGVCTLRHATRVARDLTVGSSERGETEFWNALATKLVAGLMVMAKERGESIFDVANVIERRGVEQLLSDRRTSSASESVRSFLDHDPKTLDSVFTTAETMLLPWRFSQPLAQVRNVVGGANTLYLCSPRGEQRHYEPLFRGALRMVLEEQQQLVEQGSQRQLLMVLDEAATVASLEELDQLAATVSGLDVTLVTVVQDFAQLVARWGARAATIVNNHTTRVVLAGLADPAVGNYLPELVEETAGVTRVPLRLRRPGTAVVVSGGQRVYAVRLRPWWKVRRLRVRGVR
;
A
#
# COMPACT_ATOMS: atom_id res chain seq x y z
N MET A 1 -18.02 16.17 5.09
CA MET A 1 -17.75 16.29 3.64
C MET A 1 -16.24 16.33 3.46
N ASN A 2 -15.66 15.25 2.92
CA ASN A 2 -14.22 15.18 2.67
C ASN A 2 -13.82 16.18 1.57
N ASP A 3 -12.86 17.04 1.86
CA ASP A 3 -12.26 17.92 0.86
C ASP A 3 -11.46 17.04 -0.13
N ARG A 4 -11.91 16.94 -1.36
CA ARG A 4 -11.29 16.11 -2.40
C ARG A 4 -9.83 16.48 -2.63
N PRO A 5 -8.95 15.50 -2.97
CA PRO A 5 -7.59 15.78 -3.38
C PRO A 5 -7.54 16.79 -4.53
N VAL A 6 -6.72 17.81 -4.41
CA VAL A 6 -6.54 18.85 -5.44
C VAL A 6 -5.31 18.54 -6.26
N LEU A 7 -5.47 18.39 -7.56
CA LEU A 7 -4.43 18.01 -8.53
C LEU A 7 -3.69 19.23 -9.11
N GLY A 8 -4.19 20.45 -8.85
CA GLY A 8 -3.56 21.68 -9.32
C GLY A 8 -4.55 22.73 -9.81
N ARG A 9 -4.04 23.81 -10.38
CA ARG A 9 -4.82 24.82 -11.12
C ARG A 9 -4.51 24.70 -12.59
N ARG A 10 -5.52 24.79 -13.44
CA ARG A 10 -5.34 24.76 -14.90
C ARG A 10 -4.37 25.83 -15.36
N LEU A 11 -3.60 25.49 -16.38
CA LEU A 11 -2.69 26.40 -17.08
C LEU A 11 -3.17 26.62 -18.51
N TRP A 12 -3.13 27.90 -18.95
CA TRP A 12 -3.32 28.30 -20.33
C TRP A 12 -2.20 29.29 -20.69
N ASN A 13 -1.44 28.99 -21.74
CA ASN A 13 -0.27 29.78 -22.13
C ASN A 13 0.68 30.12 -20.97
N GLY A 14 0.89 29.17 -20.04
CA GLY A 14 1.76 29.34 -18.88
C GLY A 14 1.15 30.15 -17.71
N VAL A 15 -0.05 30.69 -17.85
CA VAL A 15 -0.77 31.41 -16.80
C VAL A 15 -1.77 30.50 -16.10
N SER A 16 -1.80 30.57 -14.78
CA SER A 16 -2.75 29.79 -13.96
C SER A 16 -4.13 30.45 -13.99
N TYR A 17 -5.13 29.75 -14.48
CA TYR A 17 -6.49 30.27 -14.58
C TYR A 17 -7.56 29.31 -14.05
N GLY A 18 -8.75 29.83 -13.78
CA GLY A 18 -9.95 29.05 -13.53
C GLY A 18 -9.96 28.23 -12.25
N ARG A 19 -10.83 27.23 -12.24
CA ARG A 19 -11.08 26.35 -11.09
C ARG A 19 -9.95 25.35 -10.88
N ARG A 20 -9.83 24.88 -9.62
CA ARG A 20 -8.91 23.80 -9.28
C ARG A 20 -9.36 22.51 -9.96
N VAL A 21 -8.41 21.71 -10.44
CA VAL A 21 -8.66 20.33 -10.84
C VAL A 21 -8.63 19.48 -9.58
N THR A 22 -9.70 18.75 -9.34
CA THR A 22 -9.85 17.87 -8.16
C THR A 22 -10.08 16.45 -8.62
N LEU A 23 -9.62 15.49 -7.82
CA LEU A 23 -9.93 14.08 -8.00
C LEU A 23 -11.44 13.83 -7.77
N GLY A 24 -12.03 12.92 -8.54
CA GLY A 24 -13.39 12.42 -8.27
C GLY A 24 -13.49 11.70 -6.92
N PRO A 25 -14.68 11.51 -6.37
CA PRO A 25 -14.87 10.64 -5.21
C PRO A 25 -14.68 9.18 -5.66
N ARG A 26 -14.24 8.31 -4.74
CA ARG A 26 -14.15 6.87 -4.97
C ARG A 26 -13.44 6.55 -6.29
N SER A 27 -12.30 7.15 -6.51
CA SER A 27 -11.54 7.05 -7.77
C SER A 27 -10.07 6.75 -7.50
N SER A 28 -9.39 6.28 -8.53
CA SER A 28 -7.98 5.96 -8.48
C SER A 28 -7.14 7.02 -9.19
N LEU A 29 -6.03 7.42 -8.57
CA LEU A 29 -5.07 8.41 -9.06
C LEU A 29 -3.68 7.79 -9.15
N LEU A 30 -3.11 7.76 -10.35
CA LEU A 30 -1.71 7.45 -10.57
C LEU A 30 -0.90 8.74 -10.70
N ILE A 31 0.14 8.88 -9.89
CA ILE A 31 1.10 9.99 -9.93
C ILE A 31 2.44 9.45 -10.41
N VAL A 32 2.91 9.96 -11.54
CA VAL A 32 4.21 9.59 -12.11
C VAL A 32 5.10 10.83 -12.18
N GLY A 33 6.30 10.73 -11.65
CA GLY A 33 7.25 11.85 -11.70
C GLY A 33 8.58 11.56 -11.01
N PRO A 34 9.67 12.17 -11.45
CA PRO A 34 11.02 11.89 -10.92
C PRO A 34 11.13 12.31 -9.45
N THR A 35 12.23 11.93 -8.83
CA THR A 35 12.57 12.41 -7.49
C THR A 35 12.63 13.94 -7.47
N GLN A 36 12.22 14.54 -6.34
CA GLN A 36 12.19 16.00 -6.13
C GLN A 36 11.25 16.79 -7.06
N ALA A 37 10.46 16.15 -7.93
CA ALA A 37 9.46 16.83 -8.77
C ALA A 37 8.28 17.44 -7.99
N GLY A 38 8.19 17.17 -6.68
CA GLY A 38 7.13 17.73 -5.82
C GLY A 38 5.90 16.82 -5.67
N LYS A 39 6.00 15.52 -5.97
CA LYS A 39 4.91 14.53 -5.80
C LYS A 39 4.32 14.60 -4.38
N THR A 40 5.16 14.36 -3.39
CA THR A 40 4.74 14.32 -1.99
C THR A 40 4.29 15.70 -1.51
N SER A 41 5.05 16.76 -1.80
CA SER A 41 4.74 18.10 -1.28
C SER A 41 3.52 18.78 -1.91
N SER A 42 3.20 18.45 -3.17
CA SER A 42 2.16 19.18 -3.92
C SER A 42 0.92 18.36 -4.22
N LEU A 43 0.97 17.02 -4.05
CA LEU A 43 -0.15 16.11 -4.32
C LEU A 43 -0.49 15.25 -3.10
N VAL A 44 0.47 14.48 -2.57
CA VAL A 44 0.25 13.60 -1.42
C VAL A 44 -0.12 14.39 -0.16
N MET A 45 0.73 15.31 0.28
CA MET A 45 0.47 16.10 1.49
C MET A 45 -0.81 16.92 1.43
N PRO A 46 -1.16 17.62 0.31
CA PRO A 46 -2.47 18.22 0.18
C PRO A 46 -3.64 17.27 0.29
N ALA A 47 -3.52 16.02 -0.19
CA ALA A 47 -4.55 15.02 -0.03
C ALA A 47 -4.70 14.60 1.44
N VAL A 48 -3.62 14.24 2.12
CA VAL A 48 -3.57 13.86 3.53
C VAL A 48 -4.15 14.95 4.44
N LEU A 49 -3.73 16.20 4.26
CA LEU A 49 -4.15 17.33 5.10
C LEU A 49 -5.61 17.79 4.84
N ARG A 50 -6.21 17.42 3.72
CA ARG A 50 -7.62 17.70 3.40
C ARG A 50 -8.57 16.63 3.85
N TRP A 51 -8.10 15.39 3.84
CA TRP A 51 -8.94 14.24 4.14
C TRP A 51 -9.36 14.22 5.61
N ARG A 52 -10.62 13.89 5.87
CA ARG A 52 -11.20 13.95 7.22
C ARG A 52 -11.83 12.62 7.69
N ASP A 53 -11.61 11.57 6.93
CA ASP A 53 -12.08 10.21 7.26
C ASP A 53 -10.89 9.26 7.39
N ALA A 54 -11.11 7.96 7.37
CA ALA A 54 -10.06 6.94 7.45
C ALA A 54 -8.93 7.19 6.45
N LEU A 55 -7.69 7.03 6.88
CA LEU A 55 -6.50 7.30 6.07
C LEU A 55 -5.43 6.24 6.28
N VAL A 56 -4.92 5.68 5.20
CA VAL A 56 -3.69 4.88 5.19
C VAL A 56 -2.66 5.53 4.29
N VAL A 57 -1.42 5.63 4.75
CA VAL A 57 -0.32 6.20 3.98
C VAL A 57 0.92 5.33 4.12
N THR A 58 1.47 4.87 2.99
CA THR A 58 2.83 4.30 2.96
C THR A 58 3.88 5.37 2.72
N SER A 59 5.04 5.28 3.32
CA SER A 59 6.13 6.23 3.10
C SER A 59 7.49 5.64 3.46
N VAL A 60 8.50 5.93 2.65
CA VAL A 60 9.92 5.64 2.95
C VAL A 60 10.51 6.70 3.88
N LYS A 61 9.92 7.88 3.90
CA LYS A 61 10.41 9.02 4.68
C LYS A 61 9.38 9.38 5.74
N SER A 62 9.82 9.61 6.95
CA SER A 62 8.97 10.13 8.02
C SER A 62 8.43 11.55 7.79
N ASP A 63 8.75 12.17 6.63
CA ASP A 63 8.35 13.56 6.32
C ASP A 63 6.84 13.73 6.28
N VAL A 64 6.11 12.77 5.70
CA VAL A 64 4.64 12.81 5.65
C VAL A 64 4.06 12.69 7.06
N VAL A 65 4.59 11.77 7.85
CA VAL A 65 4.18 11.58 9.26
C VAL A 65 4.43 12.86 10.05
N ARG A 66 5.67 13.32 10.09
CA ARG A 66 6.04 14.53 10.86
C ARG A 66 5.20 15.75 10.49
N ALA A 67 4.93 15.92 9.20
CA ALA A 67 4.20 17.09 8.73
C ALA A 67 2.69 16.99 8.95
N SER A 68 2.10 15.84 9.23
CA SER A 68 0.65 15.67 9.31
C SER A 68 0.13 15.01 10.58
N ILE A 69 0.99 14.42 11.42
CA ILE A 69 0.57 13.59 12.56
C ILE A 69 -0.30 14.38 13.56
N GLU A 70 0.07 15.61 13.91
CA GLU A 70 -0.69 16.42 14.88
C GLU A 70 -2.08 16.78 14.33
N TRP A 71 -2.16 17.12 13.05
CA TRP A 71 -3.44 17.35 12.40
C TRP A 71 -4.30 16.07 12.39
N ARG A 72 -3.70 14.91 12.09
CA ARG A 72 -4.44 13.65 12.06
C ARG A 72 -4.89 13.20 13.44
N ARG A 73 -4.08 13.43 14.49
CA ARG A 73 -4.45 13.20 15.89
C ARG A 73 -5.65 14.05 16.34
N SER A 74 -5.81 15.26 15.80
CA SER A 74 -6.98 16.09 16.09
C SER A 74 -8.29 15.59 15.45
N LEU A 75 -8.22 14.61 14.54
CA LEU A 75 -9.37 14.01 13.87
C LEU A 75 -9.74 12.63 14.41
N GLY A 76 -8.75 11.84 14.83
CA GLY A 76 -8.96 10.48 15.29
C GLY A 76 -7.66 9.83 15.79
N ASN A 77 -7.71 8.54 16.03
CA ASN A 77 -6.55 7.77 16.47
C ASN A 77 -5.51 7.67 15.35
N VAL A 78 -4.23 7.79 15.70
CA VAL A 78 -3.11 7.71 14.77
C VAL A 78 -2.14 6.64 15.22
N GLN A 79 -1.88 5.68 14.35
CA GLN A 79 -0.91 4.62 14.54
C GLN A 79 0.18 4.72 13.47
N VAL A 80 1.43 4.48 13.86
CA VAL A 80 2.58 4.50 12.97
C VAL A 80 3.27 3.14 13.06
N LEU A 81 3.05 2.30 12.05
CA LEU A 81 3.83 1.08 11.88
C LEU A 81 5.21 1.46 11.38
N GLN A 82 6.19 1.22 12.23
CA GLN A 82 7.60 1.44 11.92
C GLN A 82 8.42 0.32 12.59
N PRO A 83 8.32 -0.91 12.07
CA PRO A 83 9.01 -2.05 12.65
C PRO A 83 10.53 -1.85 12.58
N GLY A 84 11.23 -2.46 13.51
CA GLY A 84 12.71 -2.39 13.60
C GLY A 84 13.27 -1.13 14.26
N LEU A 85 12.44 -0.14 14.64
CA LEU A 85 12.88 1.00 15.44
C LEU A 85 12.45 0.85 16.90
N ASP A 86 13.27 1.37 17.81
CA ASP A 86 12.94 1.43 19.22
C ASP A 86 11.63 2.21 19.45
N GLY A 87 10.66 1.58 20.10
CA GLY A 87 9.32 2.15 20.30
C GLY A 87 8.43 2.18 19.06
N GLY A 88 8.86 1.61 17.94
CA GLY A 88 8.04 1.43 16.75
C GLY A 88 6.92 0.41 16.96
N LEU A 89 5.82 0.56 16.25
CA LEU A 89 4.74 -0.40 16.25
C LEU A 89 4.93 -1.41 15.11
N THR A 90 4.54 -2.64 15.38
CA THR A 90 4.22 -3.65 14.35
C THR A 90 2.75 -4.03 14.45
N TRP A 91 2.30 -5.04 13.73
CA TRP A 91 0.94 -5.54 13.84
C TRP A 91 0.93 -7.06 13.87
N ASP A 92 -0.16 -7.64 14.40
CA ASP A 92 -0.31 -9.08 14.46
C ASP A 92 -1.20 -9.58 13.31
N PRO A 93 -0.66 -10.30 12.32
CA PRO A 93 -1.46 -10.88 11.24
C PRO A 93 -2.49 -11.90 11.73
N LEU A 94 -2.38 -12.41 12.96
CA LEU A 94 -3.38 -13.26 13.58
C LEU A 94 -4.68 -12.49 13.91
N GLU A 95 -4.66 -11.16 13.92
CA GLU A 95 -5.85 -10.33 14.18
C GLU A 95 -7.01 -10.68 13.24
N GLY A 96 -6.73 -10.96 11.97
CA GLY A 96 -7.72 -11.35 10.95
C GLY A 96 -7.96 -12.85 10.79
N VAL A 97 -7.21 -13.72 11.51
CA VAL A 97 -7.30 -15.17 11.32
C VAL A 97 -8.48 -15.74 12.09
N CYS A 98 -9.43 -16.33 11.35
CA CYS A 98 -10.58 -17.06 11.91
C CYS A 98 -10.63 -18.52 11.43
N THR A 99 -10.01 -18.84 10.29
CA THR A 99 -10.04 -20.17 9.67
C THR A 99 -8.70 -20.46 9.00
N LEU A 100 -8.43 -21.73 8.71
CA LEU A 100 -7.23 -22.14 7.96
C LEU A 100 -7.16 -21.47 6.57
N ARG A 101 -8.31 -21.26 5.92
CA ARG A 101 -8.38 -20.53 4.65
C ARG A 101 -7.90 -19.07 4.80
N HIS A 102 -8.33 -18.37 5.86
CA HIS A 102 -7.87 -17.01 6.14
C HIS A 102 -6.38 -17.01 6.47
N ALA A 103 -5.91 -17.91 7.33
CA ALA A 103 -4.51 -18.05 7.66
C ALA A 103 -3.63 -18.29 6.42
N THR A 104 -4.07 -19.17 5.50
CA THR A 104 -3.35 -19.45 4.25
C THR A 104 -3.23 -18.19 3.38
N ARG A 105 -4.28 -17.37 3.31
CA ARG A 105 -4.24 -16.11 2.56
C ARG A 105 -3.29 -15.12 3.20
N VAL A 106 -3.40 -14.92 4.52
CA VAL A 106 -2.51 -14.03 5.28
C VAL A 106 -1.04 -14.50 5.14
N ALA A 107 -0.77 -15.78 5.35
CA ALA A 107 0.58 -16.34 5.20
C ALA A 107 1.16 -16.12 3.79
N ARG A 108 0.33 -16.23 2.74
CA ARG A 108 0.76 -15.92 1.36
C ARG A 108 1.18 -14.45 1.21
N ASP A 109 0.48 -13.53 1.86
CA ASP A 109 0.85 -12.11 1.83
C ASP A 109 2.17 -11.82 2.52
N LEU A 110 2.62 -12.71 3.42
CA LEU A 110 3.91 -12.60 4.10
C LEU A 110 5.09 -13.17 3.31
N THR A 111 4.86 -13.83 2.15
CA THR A 111 5.96 -14.36 1.34
C THR A 111 6.82 -13.24 0.74
N VAL A 112 8.13 -13.47 0.68
CA VAL A 112 9.11 -12.55 0.09
C VAL A 112 9.38 -12.99 -1.37
N GLY A 113 9.47 -12.04 -2.30
CA GLY A 113 9.90 -12.33 -3.68
C GLY A 113 8.87 -13.04 -4.57
N SER A 114 7.62 -12.63 -4.50
CA SER A 114 6.48 -13.22 -5.23
C SER A 114 6.56 -13.26 -6.77
N SER A 115 7.57 -12.66 -7.37
CA SER A 115 7.74 -12.59 -8.84
C SER A 115 8.69 -13.65 -9.41
N GLU A 116 9.34 -14.45 -8.60
CA GLU A 116 10.24 -15.51 -9.06
C GLU A 116 9.46 -16.81 -9.27
N ARG A 117 9.40 -17.26 -10.53
CA ARG A 117 8.82 -18.56 -10.90
C ARG A 117 9.84 -19.68 -10.66
N GLY A 118 9.36 -20.86 -10.25
CA GLY A 118 10.18 -22.07 -10.15
C GLY A 118 10.39 -22.54 -8.71
N GLU A 119 11.62 -22.82 -8.35
CA GLU A 119 11.98 -23.45 -7.07
C GLU A 119 11.56 -22.61 -5.85
N THR A 120 11.71 -21.29 -5.92
CA THR A 120 11.29 -20.35 -4.87
C THR A 120 9.76 -20.40 -4.64
N GLU A 121 8.96 -20.54 -5.70
CA GLU A 121 7.50 -20.65 -5.59
C GLU A 121 7.09 -21.93 -4.85
N PHE A 122 7.78 -23.05 -5.11
CA PHE A 122 7.56 -24.31 -4.42
C PHE A 122 7.82 -24.20 -2.91
N TRP A 123 8.97 -23.66 -2.51
CA TRP A 123 9.32 -23.48 -1.09
C TRP A 123 8.38 -22.49 -0.38
N ASN A 124 7.99 -21.40 -1.05
CA ASN A 124 7.00 -20.46 -0.53
C ASN A 124 5.63 -21.13 -0.32
N ALA A 125 5.20 -22.02 -1.20
CA ALA A 125 3.93 -22.71 -1.05
C ALA A 125 3.93 -23.64 0.18
N LEU A 126 5.02 -24.39 0.39
CA LEU A 126 5.16 -25.26 1.56
C LEU A 126 5.28 -24.46 2.86
N ALA A 127 6.10 -23.41 2.88
CA ALA A 127 6.22 -22.52 4.04
C ALA A 127 4.89 -21.82 4.38
N THR A 128 4.14 -21.39 3.36
CA THR A 128 2.80 -20.82 3.54
C THR A 128 1.86 -21.82 4.23
N LYS A 129 1.88 -23.09 3.83
CA LYS A 129 1.04 -24.14 4.44
C LYS A 129 1.41 -24.36 5.91
N LEU A 130 2.70 -24.44 6.23
CA LEU A 130 3.20 -24.60 7.60
C LEU A 130 2.82 -23.39 8.46
N VAL A 131 3.15 -22.17 8.02
CA VAL A 131 2.88 -20.93 8.76
C VAL A 131 1.37 -20.75 8.98
N ALA A 132 0.54 -21.02 7.97
CA ALA A 132 -0.91 -20.93 8.11
C ALA A 132 -1.47 -21.89 9.18
N GLY A 133 -1.00 -23.11 9.22
CA GLY A 133 -1.38 -24.07 10.26
C GLY A 133 -0.97 -23.60 11.67
N LEU A 134 0.26 -23.13 11.81
CA LEU A 134 0.76 -22.58 13.08
C LEU A 134 0.02 -21.31 13.52
N MET A 135 -0.36 -20.43 12.58
CA MET A 135 -1.18 -19.24 12.88
C MET A 135 -2.55 -19.61 13.47
N VAL A 136 -3.22 -20.63 12.93
CA VAL A 136 -4.51 -21.08 13.48
C VAL A 136 -4.32 -21.66 14.87
N MET A 137 -3.32 -22.53 15.05
CA MET A 137 -3.02 -23.13 16.35
C MET A 137 -2.65 -22.09 17.42
N ALA A 138 -1.87 -21.08 17.06
CA ALA A 138 -1.54 -19.97 17.94
C ALA A 138 -2.79 -19.15 18.31
N LYS A 139 -3.66 -18.86 17.33
CA LYS A 139 -4.93 -18.17 17.57
C LYS A 139 -5.85 -18.92 18.54
N GLU A 140 -5.96 -20.24 18.40
CA GLU A 140 -6.74 -21.11 19.29
C GLU A 140 -6.21 -21.10 20.74
N ARG A 141 -4.94 -20.78 20.93
CA ARG A 141 -4.26 -20.68 22.24
C ARG A 141 -4.26 -19.25 22.82
N GLY A 142 -4.69 -18.25 22.06
CA GLY A 142 -4.59 -16.84 22.44
C GLY A 142 -3.17 -16.28 22.35
N GLU A 143 -2.31 -16.94 21.59
CA GLU A 143 -0.93 -16.55 21.27
C GLU A 143 -0.89 -15.55 20.11
N SER A 144 0.28 -14.97 19.84
CA SER A 144 0.53 -13.96 18.84
C SER A 144 1.43 -14.48 17.71
N ILE A 145 1.65 -13.68 16.68
CA ILE A 145 2.59 -13.99 15.61
C ILE A 145 4.04 -14.14 16.13
N PHE A 146 4.40 -13.48 17.23
CA PHE A 146 5.71 -13.61 17.86
C PHE A 146 5.93 -15.05 18.35
N ASP A 147 4.88 -15.70 18.87
CA ASP A 147 4.94 -17.08 19.33
C ASP A 147 5.12 -18.03 18.14
N VAL A 148 4.42 -17.77 17.01
CA VAL A 148 4.63 -18.51 15.76
C VAL A 148 6.06 -18.35 15.26
N ALA A 149 6.60 -17.14 15.26
CA ALA A 149 7.99 -16.89 14.85
C ALA A 149 8.99 -17.63 15.75
N ASN A 150 8.78 -17.63 17.06
CA ASN A 150 9.60 -18.39 18.02
C ASN A 150 9.56 -19.91 17.76
N VAL A 151 8.37 -20.46 17.49
CA VAL A 151 8.22 -21.91 17.18
C VAL A 151 9.00 -22.27 15.92
N ILE A 152 8.93 -21.45 14.88
CA ILE A 152 9.68 -21.64 13.64
C ILE A 152 11.18 -21.55 13.88
N GLU A 153 11.67 -20.49 14.55
CA GLU A 153 13.10 -20.29 14.82
C GLU A 153 13.71 -21.43 15.66
N ARG A 154 12.97 -21.95 16.64
CA ARG A 154 13.40 -23.06 17.50
C ARG A 154 13.14 -24.44 16.90
N ARG A 155 12.47 -24.51 15.73
CA ARG A 155 11.99 -25.76 15.13
C ARG A 155 11.14 -26.60 16.11
N GLY A 156 10.42 -25.91 17.01
CA GLY A 156 9.67 -26.49 18.13
C GLY A 156 8.28 -27.03 17.77
N VAL A 157 8.04 -27.33 16.50
CA VAL A 157 6.71 -27.75 15.98
C VAL A 157 6.24 -29.05 16.62
N GLU A 158 7.14 -30.04 16.85
CA GLU A 158 6.79 -31.30 17.51
C GLU A 158 6.31 -31.11 18.94
N GLN A 159 6.95 -30.19 19.68
CA GLN A 159 6.55 -29.85 21.05
C GLN A 159 5.15 -29.23 21.06
N LEU A 160 4.87 -28.38 20.08
CA LEU A 160 3.57 -27.73 19.93
C LEU A 160 2.44 -28.74 19.63
N LEU A 161 2.73 -29.81 18.87
CA LEU A 161 1.81 -30.88 18.50
C LEU A 161 1.61 -31.93 19.60
N SER A 162 2.46 -31.99 20.62
CA SER A 162 2.30 -32.89 21.75
C SER A 162 1.10 -32.55 22.64
N ASP A 163 0.62 -31.30 22.58
CA ASP A 163 -0.64 -30.87 23.18
C ASP A 163 -1.82 -31.50 22.39
N ARG A 164 -2.60 -32.35 23.08
CA ARG A 164 -3.59 -33.28 22.48
C ARG A 164 -4.80 -32.63 21.81
N ARG A 165 -4.80 -31.35 21.54
CA ARG A 165 -5.88 -30.69 20.78
C ARG A 165 -5.76 -31.02 19.31
N THR A 166 -6.66 -31.85 18.82
CA THR A 166 -6.73 -32.21 17.40
C THR A 166 -7.63 -31.21 16.68
N SER A 167 -7.05 -30.43 15.77
CA SER A 167 -7.79 -29.55 14.85
C SER A 167 -7.31 -29.83 13.42
N SER A 168 -8.07 -29.39 12.43
CA SER A 168 -7.64 -29.50 11.02
C SER A 168 -6.31 -28.80 10.75
N ALA A 169 -5.99 -27.77 11.54
CA ALA A 169 -4.71 -27.09 11.49
C ALA A 169 -3.57 -27.96 12.04
N SER A 170 -3.77 -28.60 13.20
CA SER A 170 -2.77 -29.49 13.78
C SER A 170 -2.50 -30.74 12.90
N GLU A 171 -3.54 -31.29 12.24
CA GLU A 171 -3.38 -32.35 11.27
C GLU A 171 -2.56 -31.93 10.03
N SER A 172 -2.84 -30.74 9.51
CA SER A 172 -2.08 -30.15 8.39
C SER A 172 -0.61 -29.95 8.74
N VAL A 173 -0.32 -29.47 9.96
CA VAL A 173 1.06 -29.29 10.44
C VAL A 173 1.74 -30.63 10.69
N ARG A 174 1.01 -31.63 11.23
CA ARG A 174 1.53 -32.96 11.47
C ARG A 174 1.91 -33.66 10.17
N SER A 175 1.06 -33.62 9.14
CA SER A 175 1.35 -34.15 7.80
C SER A 175 2.55 -33.50 7.13
N PHE A 176 2.90 -32.29 7.55
CA PHE A 176 4.08 -31.61 7.06
C PHE A 176 5.38 -32.21 7.62
N LEU A 177 5.38 -32.66 8.89
CA LEU A 177 6.56 -33.28 9.51
C LEU A 177 6.93 -34.66 8.92
N ASP A 178 6.06 -35.25 8.11
CA ASP A 178 6.33 -36.51 7.39
C ASP A 178 7.28 -36.34 6.17
N HIS A 179 7.67 -35.11 5.83
CA HIS A 179 8.64 -34.85 4.76
C HIS A 179 10.07 -35.22 5.18
N ASP A 180 10.92 -35.42 4.19
CA ASP A 180 12.33 -35.70 4.44
C ASP A 180 13.04 -34.52 5.13
N PRO A 181 14.13 -34.77 5.89
CA PRO A 181 14.80 -33.75 6.68
C PRO A 181 15.32 -32.56 5.88
N LYS A 182 15.75 -32.72 4.62
CA LYS A 182 16.27 -31.62 3.78
C LYS A 182 15.14 -30.71 3.33
N THR A 183 13.99 -31.30 2.96
CA THR A 183 12.79 -30.57 2.62
C THR A 183 12.31 -29.74 3.83
N LEU A 184 12.26 -30.37 5.02
CA LEU A 184 11.89 -29.68 6.24
C LEU A 184 12.81 -28.49 6.53
N ASP A 185 14.12 -28.66 6.41
CA ASP A 185 15.11 -27.60 6.65
C ASP A 185 14.90 -26.41 5.72
N SER A 186 14.70 -26.65 4.43
CA SER A 186 14.45 -25.62 3.42
C SER A 186 13.15 -24.85 3.70
N VAL A 187 12.09 -25.55 4.12
CA VAL A 187 10.81 -24.92 4.43
C VAL A 187 10.88 -24.10 5.72
N PHE A 188 11.55 -24.60 6.76
CA PHE A 188 11.78 -23.81 7.97
C PHE A 188 12.57 -22.53 7.69
N THR A 189 13.63 -22.61 6.90
CA THR A 189 14.44 -21.45 6.49
C THR A 189 13.58 -20.42 5.72
N THR A 190 12.70 -20.90 4.83
CA THR A 190 11.77 -20.03 4.10
C THR A 190 10.75 -19.39 5.06
N ALA A 191 10.19 -20.17 5.98
CA ALA A 191 9.25 -19.66 6.98
C ALA A 191 9.90 -18.65 7.95
N GLU A 192 11.15 -18.88 8.36
CA GLU A 192 11.95 -17.90 9.12
C GLU A 192 12.06 -16.59 8.38
N THR A 193 12.35 -16.63 7.06
CA THR A 193 12.43 -15.44 6.22
C THR A 193 11.09 -14.70 6.13
N MET A 194 9.98 -15.43 6.03
CA MET A 194 8.63 -14.84 6.02
C MET A 194 8.30 -14.12 7.33
N LEU A 195 8.72 -14.68 8.46
CA LEU A 195 8.39 -14.19 9.81
C LEU A 195 9.47 -13.28 10.41
N LEU A 196 10.54 -13.00 9.67
CA LEU A 196 11.65 -12.17 10.12
C LEU A 196 11.23 -10.78 10.67
N PRO A 197 10.20 -10.09 10.15
CA PRO A 197 9.70 -8.84 10.72
C PRO A 197 9.17 -8.97 12.16
N TRP A 198 8.82 -10.17 12.61
CA TRP A 198 8.28 -10.45 13.95
C TRP A 198 9.25 -11.24 14.85
N ARG A 199 10.51 -11.32 14.47
CA ARG A 199 11.54 -12.00 15.28
C ARG A 199 11.70 -11.37 16.66
N PHE A 200 11.51 -10.06 16.76
CA PHE A 200 11.60 -9.33 18.02
C PHE A 200 10.23 -8.81 18.42
N SER A 201 9.84 -9.04 19.68
CA SER A 201 8.57 -8.55 20.21
C SER A 201 8.54 -7.01 20.19
N GLN A 202 7.47 -6.45 19.69
CA GLN A 202 7.21 -5.01 19.60
C GLN A 202 5.75 -4.72 19.97
N PRO A 203 5.41 -3.49 20.41
CA PRO A 203 4.02 -3.11 20.62
C PRO A 203 3.18 -3.29 19.35
N LEU A 204 1.95 -3.77 19.51
CA LEU A 204 1.05 -4.08 18.40
C LEU A 204 0.11 -2.93 18.10
N ALA A 205 -0.01 -2.60 16.82
CA ALA A 205 -1.02 -1.69 16.30
C ALA A 205 -2.32 -2.46 16.02
N GLN A 206 -3.45 -1.79 16.17
CA GLN A 206 -4.77 -2.32 15.82
C GLN A 206 -5.15 -1.87 14.41
N VAL A 207 -4.69 -2.62 13.41
CA VAL A 207 -4.80 -2.24 12.00
C VAL A 207 -6.27 -2.19 11.52
N ARG A 208 -7.13 -3.10 12.00
CA ARG A 208 -8.56 -3.13 11.64
C ARG A 208 -9.31 -1.87 12.06
N ASN A 209 -8.95 -1.28 13.18
CA ASN A 209 -9.65 -0.11 13.73
C ASN A 209 -9.46 1.17 12.89
N VAL A 210 -8.62 1.14 11.86
CA VAL A 210 -8.35 2.33 11.02
C VAL A 210 -9.61 2.82 10.32
N VAL A 211 -10.42 1.92 9.78
CA VAL A 211 -11.60 2.27 8.97
C VAL A 211 -12.86 2.57 9.80
N GLY A 212 -12.84 2.31 11.11
CA GLY A 212 -13.97 2.57 12.02
C GLY A 212 -14.24 4.05 12.31
N GLY A 213 -13.37 4.97 11.88
CA GLY A 213 -13.47 6.41 12.18
C GLY A 213 -12.53 7.25 11.31
N ALA A 214 -12.27 8.49 11.74
CA ALA A 214 -11.28 9.35 11.09
C ALA A 214 -9.84 8.99 11.49
N ASN A 215 -9.57 7.71 11.72
CA ASN A 215 -8.29 7.21 12.17
C ASN A 215 -7.26 7.20 11.05
N THR A 216 -6.00 7.07 11.43
CA THR A 216 -4.89 7.10 10.47
C THR A 216 -3.88 6.01 10.76
N LEU A 217 -3.49 5.29 9.73
CA LEU A 217 -2.39 4.33 9.75
C LEU A 217 -1.27 4.83 8.82
N TYR A 218 -0.10 5.07 9.38
CA TYR A 218 1.12 5.30 8.63
C TYR A 218 1.95 4.01 8.61
N LEU A 219 2.40 3.62 7.42
CA LEU A 219 3.30 2.51 7.18
C LEU A 219 4.65 3.08 6.75
N CYS A 220 5.59 3.13 7.68
CA CYS A 220 6.89 3.77 7.46
C CYS A 220 8.00 2.73 7.43
N SER A 221 8.64 2.58 6.27
CA SER A 221 9.79 1.67 6.13
C SER A 221 11.09 2.40 6.41
N PRO A 222 12.00 1.83 7.22
CA PRO A 222 13.36 2.34 7.33
C PRO A 222 14.07 2.36 5.98
N ARG A 223 14.97 3.32 5.78
CA ARG A 223 15.75 3.39 4.54
C ARG A 223 16.67 2.17 4.40
N GLY A 224 16.66 1.56 3.22
CA GLY A 224 17.46 0.38 2.93
C GLY A 224 16.78 -0.95 3.29
N GLU A 225 15.71 -0.93 4.09
CA GLU A 225 15.04 -2.14 4.57
C GLU A 225 13.64 -2.35 3.97
N GLN A 226 13.27 -1.59 2.94
CA GLN A 226 11.92 -1.61 2.36
C GLN A 226 11.49 -3.03 1.95
N ARG A 227 12.40 -3.78 1.29
CA ARG A 227 12.12 -5.16 0.85
C ARG A 227 11.83 -6.10 2.01
N HIS A 228 12.47 -5.85 3.15
CA HIS A 228 12.32 -6.66 4.35
C HIS A 228 10.93 -6.50 4.97
N TYR A 229 10.42 -5.27 5.02
CA TYR A 229 9.12 -4.97 5.62
C TYR A 229 7.97 -4.92 4.61
N GLU A 230 8.24 -5.07 3.31
CA GLU A 230 7.21 -5.07 2.27
C GLU A 230 6.09 -6.09 2.53
N PRO A 231 6.36 -7.37 2.88
CA PRO A 231 5.32 -8.35 3.16
C PRO A 231 4.43 -7.95 4.36
N LEU A 232 5.03 -7.41 5.41
CA LEU A 232 4.32 -6.90 6.57
C LEU A 232 3.35 -5.78 6.19
N PHE A 233 3.80 -4.80 5.41
CA PHE A 233 2.95 -3.68 4.97
C PHE A 233 1.88 -4.13 3.99
N ARG A 234 2.18 -5.07 3.08
CA ARG A 234 1.22 -5.66 2.16
C ARG A 234 0.09 -6.36 2.91
N GLY A 235 0.42 -7.19 3.90
CA GLY A 235 -0.57 -7.85 4.74
C GLY A 235 -1.44 -6.85 5.52
N ALA A 236 -0.84 -5.80 6.11
CA ALA A 236 -1.57 -4.75 6.80
C ALA A 236 -2.52 -3.98 5.88
N LEU A 237 -2.09 -3.62 4.66
CA LEU A 237 -2.94 -2.96 3.66
C LEU A 237 -4.11 -3.84 3.25
N ARG A 238 -3.87 -5.14 3.04
CA ARG A 238 -4.92 -6.09 2.68
C ARG A 238 -5.96 -6.22 3.80
N MET A 239 -5.52 -6.29 5.05
CA MET A 239 -6.42 -6.33 6.20
C MET A 239 -7.30 -5.07 6.29
N VAL A 240 -6.74 -3.89 6.06
CA VAL A 240 -7.53 -2.64 6.02
C VAL A 240 -8.56 -2.67 4.88
N LEU A 241 -8.20 -3.17 3.71
CA LEU A 241 -9.13 -3.28 2.57
C LEU A 241 -10.27 -4.28 2.84
N GLU A 242 -9.98 -5.42 3.48
CA GLU A 242 -10.98 -6.39 3.88
C GLU A 242 -11.96 -5.83 4.90
N GLU A 243 -11.46 -5.11 5.89
CA GLU A 243 -12.31 -4.44 6.88
C GLU A 243 -13.16 -3.34 6.25
N GLN A 244 -12.58 -2.56 5.33
CA GLN A 244 -13.33 -1.55 4.59
C GLN A 244 -14.44 -2.18 3.74
N GLN A 245 -14.16 -3.31 3.08
CA GLN A 245 -15.16 -4.05 2.32
C GLN A 245 -16.31 -4.52 3.22
N GLN A 246 -16.01 -5.10 4.39
CA GLN A 246 -17.02 -5.54 5.35
C GLN A 246 -17.91 -4.37 5.82
N LEU A 247 -17.31 -3.20 6.09
CA LEU A 247 -18.06 -2.01 6.46
C LEU A 247 -19.00 -1.54 5.34
N VAL A 248 -18.57 -1.58 4.10
CA VAL A 248 -19.42 -1.24 2.94
C VAL A 248 -20.56 -2.24 2.79
N GLU A 249 -20.30 -3.54 2.93
CA GLU A 249 -21.32 -4.59 2.91
C GLU A 249 -22.36 -4.43 4.04
N GLN A 250 -21.95 -3.87 5.17
CA GLN A 250 -22.83 -3.51 6.30
C GLN A 250 -23.57 -2.16 6.09
N GLY A 251 -23.42 -1.52 4.93
CA GLY A 251 -24.10 -0.27 4.59
C GLY A 251 -23.40 0.99 5.11
N SER A 252 -22.16 0.90 5.59
CA SER A 252 -21.39 2.08 5.99
C SER A 252 -21.08 2.95 4.78
N GLN A 253 -21.15 4.28 4.97
CA GLN A 253 -20.75 5.26 3.96
C GLN A 253 -19.38 5.91 4.27
N ARG A 254 -18.60 5.28 5.14
CA ARG A 254 -17.26 5.74 5.48
C ARG A 254 -16.30 5.56 4.33
N GLN A 255 -15.50 6.57 4.08
CA GLN A 255 -14.55 6.60 2.98
C GLN A 255 -13.12 6.42 3.48
N LEU A 256 -12.36 5.59 2.78
CA LEU A 256 -10.95 5.40 3.00
C LEU A 256 -10.13 6.14 1.93
N LEU A 257 -9.16 6.96 2.35
CA LEU A 257 -8.09 7.40 1.47
C LEU A 257 -6.88 6.49 1.67
N MET A 258 -6.47 5.81 0.63
CA MET A 258 -5.25 4.99 0.62
C MET A 258 -4.21 5.67 -0.26
N VAL A 259 -3.09 6.05 0.34
CA VAL A 259 -1.96 6.70 -0.35
C VAL A 259 -0.77 5.76 -0.34
N LEU A 260 -0.42 5.23 -1.49
CA LEU A 260 0.74 4.37 -1.69
C LEU A 260 1.90 5.24 -2.23
N ASP A 261 2.59 5.96 -1.34
CA ASP A 261 3.79 6.73 -1.73
C ASP A 261 4.96 5.75 -1.92
N GLU A 262 5.61 5.83 -3.06
CA GLU A 262 6.61 4.85 -3.53
C GLU A 262 6.05 3.40 -3.61
N ALA A 263 4.89 3.24 -4.24
CA ALA A 263 4.11 1.99 -4.28
C ALA A 263 4.92 0.75 -4.72
N ALA A 264 5.89 0.92 -5.61
CA ALA A 264 6.70 -0.19 -6.12
C ALA A 264 7.77 -0.69 -5.13
N THR A 265 8.04 0.05 -4.05
CA THR A 265 9.14 -0.27 -3.12
C THR A 265 8.72 -0.49 -1.69
N VAL A 266 7.66 0.16 -1.21
CA VAL A 266 7.26 0.10 0.20
C VAL A 266 6.22 -0.97 0.48
N ALA A 267 5.20 -1.05 -0.38
CA ALA A 267 4.10 -2.00 -0.21
C ALA A 267 3.48 -2.29 -1.57
N SER A 268 4.14 -3.10 -2.36
CA SER A 268 3.64 -3.46 -3.68
C SER A 268 2.51 -4.49 -3.54
N LEU A 269 1.30 -4.03 -3.74
CA LEU A 269 0.15 -4.90 -3.89
C LEU A 269 0.23 -5.58 -5.27
N GLU A 270 0.24 -6.92 -5.27
CA GLU A 270 0.28 -7.68 -6.53
C GLU A 270 -0.92 -7.40 -7.40
N GLU A 271 -2.10 -7.26 -6.79
CA GLU A 271 -3.37 -6.99 -7.47
C GLU A 271 -3.68 -5.48 -7.54
N LEU A 272 -2.67 -4.62 -7.63
CA LEU A 272 -2.87 -3.17 -7.72
C LEU A 272 -3.75 -2.76 -8.91
N ASP A 273 -3.67 -3.49 -10.03
CA ASP A 273 -4.54 -3.31 -11.20
C ASP A 273 -6.01 -3.57 -10.86
N GLN A 274 -6.31 -4.66 -10.15
CA GLN A 274 -7.67 -5.00 -9.72
C GLN A 274 -8.18 -3.99 -8.69
N LEU A 275 -7.36 -3.63 -7.70
CA LEU A 275 -7.71 -2.63 -6.71
C LEU A 275 -8.06 -1.30 -7.38
N ALA A 276 -7.22 -0.82 -8.31
CA ALA A 276 -7.46 0.44 -9.02
C ALA A 276 -8.79 0.45 -9.81
N ALA A 277 -9.23 -0.72 -10.30
CA ALA A 277 -10.50 -0.88 -11.00
C ALA A 277 -11.71 -0.92 -10.04
N THR A 278 -11.53 -1.45 -8.81
CA THR A 278 -12.64 -1.77 -7.88
C THR A 278 -12.84 -0.77 -6.74
N VAL A 279 -11.97 0.23 -6.60
CA VAL A 279 -12.00 1.22 -5.51
C VAL A 279 -13.36 1.90 -5.32
N SER A 280 -14.13 2.08 -6.40
CA SER A 280 -15.45 2.71 -6.32
C SER A 280 -16.46 1.88 -5.53
N GLY A 281 -16.40 0.55 -5.66
CA GLY A 281 -17.25 -0.39 -4.92
C GLY A 281 -16.85 -0.56 -3.46
N LEU A 282 -15.62 -0.19 -3.11
CA LEU A 282 -15.06 -0.30 -1.75
C LEU A 282 -15.13 1.03 -0.97
N ASP A 283 -15.71 2.09 -1.52
CA ASP A 283 -15.62 3.44 -0.93
C ASP A 283 -14.17 3.91 -0.67
N VAL A 284 -13.23 3.47 -1.50
CA VAL A 284 -11.82 3.82 -1.42
C VAL A 284 -11.48 4.92 -2.44
N THR A 285 -10.67 5.88 -2.03
CA THR A 285 -9.93 6.77 -2.92
C THR A 285 -8.47 6.35 -2.90
N LEU A 286 -7.98 5.83 -4.01
CA LEU A 286 -6.61 5.31 -4.13
C LEU A 286 -5.70 6.36 -4.77
N VAL A 287 -4.54 6.59 -4.15
CA VAL A 287 -3.46 7.42 -4.70
C VAL A 287 -2.19 6.59 -4.77
N THR A 288 -1.78 6.24 -5.97
CA THR A 288 -0.57 5.47 -6.24
C THR A 288 0.51 6.39 -6.78
N VAL A 289 1.69 6.37 -6.18
CA VAL A 289 2.81 7.23 -6.56
C VAL A 289 4.00 6.37 -6.97
N VAL A 290 4.53 6.63 -8.16
CA VAL A 290 5.73 6.00 -8.71
C VAL A 290 6.70 7.05 -9.26
N GLN A 291 7.94 6.65 -9.49
CA GLN A 291 8.94 7.57 -10.02
C GLN A 291 8.88 7.70 -11.54
N ASP A 292 8.66 6.59 -12.23
CA ASP A 292 8.53 6.49 -13.69
C ASP A 292 7.72 5.26 -14.09
N PHE A 293 7.46 5.09 -15.37
CA PHE A 293 6.74 3.91 -15.90
C PHE A 293 7.63 2.67 -15.92
N ALA A 294 8.96 2.83 -16.06
CA ALA A 294 9.89 1.70 -16.01
C ALA A 294 9.82 0.98 -14.65
N GLN A 295 9.62 1.72 -13.56
CA GLN A 295 9.42 1.15 -12.23
C GLN A 295 8.13 0.29 -12.16
N LEU A 296 7.05 0.70 -12.81
CA LEU A 296 5.83 -0.11 -12.92
C LEU A 296 6.10 -1.42 -13.68
N VAL A 297 6.79 -1.33 -14.82
CA VAL A 297 7.12 -2.51 -15.64
C VAL A 297 8.04 -3.45 -14.89
N ALA A 298 9.08 -2.93 -14.23
CA ALA A 298 10.01 -3.73 -13.44
C ALA A 298 9.31 -4.49 -12.31
N ARG A 299 8.26 -3.89 -11.69
CA ARG A 299 7.57 -4.48 -10.55
C ARG A 299 6.40 -5.40 -10.93
N TRP A 300 5.57 -5.00 -11.90
CA TRP A 300 4.34 -5.71 -12.27
C TRP A 300 4.38 -6.34 -13.67
N GLY A 301 5.49 -6.22 -14.39
CA GLY A 301 5.65 -6.82 -15.72
C GLY A 301 4.55 -6.38 -16.69
N ALA A 302 3.95 -7.35 -17.38
CA ALA A 302 2.87 -7.11 -18.35
C ALA A 302 1.63 -6.42 -17.74
N ARG A 303 1.40 -6.52 -16.42
CA ARG A 303 0.27 -5.89 -15.73
C ARG A 303 0.44 -4.36 -15.56
N ALA A 304 1.64 -3.81 -15.81
CA ALA A 304 1.89 -2.38 -15.69
C ALA A 304 0.95 -1.52 -16.56
N ALA A 305 0.70 -1.94 -17.80
CA ALA A 305 -0.24 -1.27 -18.70
C ALA A 305 -1.67 -1.26 -18.13
N THR A 306 -2.12 -2.37 -17.59
CA THR A 306 -3.43 -2.50 -16.92
C THR A 306 -3.53 -1.60 -15.70
N ILE A 307 -2.46 -1.51 -14.88
CA ILE A 307 -2.40 -0.59 -13.74
C ILE A 307 -2.60 0.86 -14.21
N VAL A 308 -1.88 1.28 -15.25
CA VAL A 308 -2.02 2.63 -15.81
C VAL A 308 -3.44 2.89 -16.31
N ASN A 309 -4.05 1.94 -17.01
CA ASN A 309 -5.39 2.09 -17.60
C ASN A 309 -6.51 2.08 -16.54
N ASN A 310 -6.38 1.26 -15.49
CA ASN A 310 -7.38 1.16 -14.42
C ASN A 310 -7.35 2.37 -13.45
N HIS A 311 -6.27 3.17 -13.45
CA HIS A 311 -6.29 4.43 -12.72
C HIS A 311 -7.10 5.46 -13.51
N THR A 312 -8.27 5.83 -12.98
CA THR A 312 -9.22 6.76 -13.64
C THR A 312 -8.64 8.15 -13.88
N THR A 313 -7.64 8.53 -13.08
CA THR A 313 -6.93 9.80 -13.22
C THR A 313 -5.42 9.55 -13.16
N ARG A 314 -4.68 10.18 -14.07
CA ARG A 314 -3.21 10.10 -14.13
C ARG A 314 -2.62 11.49 -14.09
N VAL A 315 -1.59 11.68 -13.28
CA VAL A 315 -0.83 12.94 -13.16
C VAL A 315 0.62 12.65 -13.48
N VAL A 316 1.11 13.23 -14.56
CA VAL A 316 2.50 13.12 -14.99
C VAL A 316 3.21 14.44 -14.73
N LEU A 317 4.24 14.42 -13.89
CA LEU A 317 4.98 15.61 -13.51
C LEU A 317 6.08 15.94 -14.52
N ALA A 318 6.43 17.21 -14.56
CA ALA A 318 7.56 17.68 -15.37
C ALA A 318 8.89 17.02 -14.96
N GLY A 319 9.78 16.84 -15.92
CA GLY A 319 11.14 16.34 -15.70
C GLY A 319 11.31 14.84 -15.93
N LEU A 320 10.26 14.11 -16.35
CA LEU A 320 10.41 12.72 -16.80
C LEU A 320 11.16 12.66 -18.13
N ALA A 321 12.24 11.88 -18.15
CA ALA A 321 13.01 11.54 -19.34
C ALA A 321 12.75 10.10 -19.81
N ASP A 322 11.68 9.45 -19.30
CA ASP A 322 11.31 8.08 -19.58
C ASP A 322 10.76 7.97 -21.02
N PRO A 323 11.36 7.17 -21.92
CA PRO A 323 10.85 6.92 -23.28
C PRO A 323 9.43 6.37 -23.30
N ALA A 324 9.04 5.60 -22.28
CA ALA A 324 7.69 5.07 -22.12
C ALA A 324 6.62 6.17 -21.95
N VAL A 325 6.99 7.35 -21.46
CA VAL A 325 6.10 8.54 -21.45
C VAL A 325 5.66 8.88 -22.87
N GLY A 326 6.55 8.74 -23.85
CA GLY A 326 6.24 8.92 -25.27
C GLY A 326 5.20 7.92 -25.78
N ASN A 327 5.13 6.74 -25.25
CA ASN A 327 4.18 5.69 -25.67
C ASN A 327 2.82 5.80 -24.97
N TYR A 328 2.78 6.17 -23.69
CA TYR A 328 1.56 6.23 -22.88
C TYR A 328 0.82 7.57 -22.96
N LEU A 329 1.49 8.69 -23.23
CA LEU A 329 0.87 10.00 -23.29
C LEU A 329 0.36 10.40 -24.68
N PRO A 330 1.03 10.11 -25.82
CA PRO A 330 0.54 10.49 -27.13
C PRO A 330 -0.79 9.84 -27.47
N GLU A 331 -0.96 8.54 -27.24
CA GLU A 331 -2.22 7.84 -27.50
C GLU A 331 -3.40 8.47 -26.71
N LEU A 332 -3.14 8.88 -25.46
CA LEU A 332 -4.15 9.53 -24.62
C LEU A 332 -4.42 10.99 -25.02
N VAL A 333 -3.49 11.64 -25.72
CA VAL A 333 -3.58 13.04 -26.13
C VAL A 333 -4.08 13.17 -27.55
N GLU A 334 -3.73 12.24 -28.45
CA GLU A 334 -4.16 12.25 -29.86
C GLU A 334 -5.64 11.90 -30.03
N GLU A 335 -6.18 10.98 -29.24
CA GLU A 335 -7.63 10.70 -29.25
C GLU A 335 -8.48 11.89 -28.75
N THR A 336 -7.87 12.83 -28.03
CA THR A 336 -8.53 14.04 -27.50
C THR A 336 -8.35 15.26 -28.43
N ALA A 337 -7.81 15.10 -29.61
CA ALA A 337 -7.32 16.15 -30.51
C ALA A 337 -8.36 17.07 -31.14
N GLY A 338 -9.54 17.19 -30.57
CA GLY A 338 -10.41 18.31 -30.90
C GLY A 338 -10.00 19.64 -30.26
N VAL A 339 -9.24 19.66 -29.19
CA VAL A 339 -8.90 20.90 -28.46
C VAL A 339 -7.56 20.78 -27.72
N THR A 340 -6.62 21.56 -28.17
CA THR A 340 -5.41 22.01 -27.46
C THR A 340 -4.25 21.02 -27.39
N ARG A 341 -3.23 21.26 -28.19
CA ARG A 341 -1.89 20.69 -28.04
C ARG A 341 -1.36 20.98 -26.63
N VAL A 342 -1.54 20.06 -25.70
CA VAL A 342 -0.82 20.13 -24.43
C VAL A 342 0.66 19.88 -24.77
N PRO A 343 1.57 20.83 -24.50
CA PRO A 343 2.98 20.60 -24.82
C PRO A 343 3.47 19.44 -23.96
N LEU A 344 3.72 18.28 -24.57
CA LEU A 344 4.29 17.07 -23.96
C LEU A 344 5.62 17.33 -23.24
N ARG A 345 6.30 18.43 -23.56
CA ARG A 345 7.48 18.90 -22.87
C ARG A 345 7.10 19.84 -21.74
N LEU A 346 6.62 19.30 -20.64
CA LEU A 346 6.56 20.04 -19.38
C LEU A 346 7.99 20.32 -18.90
N ARG A 347 8.56 21.44 -19.32
CA ARG A 347 9.94 21.82 -19.00
C ARG A 347 10.08 22.55 -17.66
N ARG A 348 8.97 23.02 -17.06
CA ARG A 348 9.03 23.87 -15.87
C ARG A 348 8.71 23.07 -14.60
N PRO A 349 9.61 23.05 -13.63
CA PRO A 349 9.31 22.47 -12.31
C PRO A 349 8.02 23.03 -11.73
N GLY A 350 7.24 22.17 -11.05
CA GLY A 350 5.96 22.56 -10.46
C GLY A 350 4.80 22.60 -11.45
N THR A 351 4.95 21.97 -12.62
CA THR A 351 3.86 21.73 -13.58
C THR A 351 3.63 20.24 -13.79
N ALA A 352 2.41 19.87 -14.19
CA ALA A 352 2.04 18.51 -14.50
C ALA A 352 0.97 18.46 -15.58
N VAL A 353 0.85 17.33 -16.28
CA VAL A 353 -0.31 16.95 -17.09
C VAL A 353 -1.21 16.09 -16.25
N VAL A 354 -2.51 16.39 -16.24
CA VAL A 354 -3.57 15.57 -15.64
C VAL A 354 -4.41 15.01 -16.76
N VAL A 355 -4.51 13.69 -16.83
CA VAL A 355 -5.44 12.96 -17.70
C VAL A 355 -6.52 12.40 -16.79
N SER A 356 -7.76 12.85 -16.98
CA SER A 356 -8.91 12.41 -16.17
C SER A 356 -9.84 11.52 -17.00
N GLY A 357 -10.53 10.59 -16.36
CA GLY A 357 -11.52 9.70 -16.97
C GLY A 357 -12.48 10.47 -17.87
N GLY A 358 -12.74 9.94 -19.07
CA GLY A 358 -13.44 10.64 -20.16
C GLY A 358 -12.51 11.54 -21.00
N GLN A 359 -11.22 11.21 -21.07
CA GLN A 359 -10.23 11.80 -22.01
C GLN A 359 -9.99 13.31 -21.86
N ARG A 360 -10.25 13.89 -20.67
CA ARG A 360 -9.96 15.29 -20.43
C ARG A 360 -8.52 15.48 -20.01
N VAL A 361 -7.76 16.21 -20.81
CA VAL A 361 -6.35 16.52 -20.56
C VAL A 361 -6.18 17.97 -20.10
N TYR A 362 -5.44 18.18 -19.03
CA TYR A 362 -5.18 19.51 -18.49
C TYR A 362 -3.70 19.68 -18.15
N ALA A 363 -3.09 20.77 -18.61
CA ALA A 363 -1.85 21.25 -17.98
C ALA A 363 -2.22 21.94 -16.67
N VAL A 364 -1.50 21.63 -15.60
CA VAL A 364 -1.77 22.20 -14.27
C VAL A 364 -0.50 22.74 -13.63
N ARG A 365 -0.65 23.77 -12.82
CA ARG A 365 0.37 24.26 -11.91
C ARG A 365 0.16 23.64 -10.54
N LEU A 366 1.18 22.93 -10.06
CA LEU A 366 1.22 22.35 -8.73
C LEU A 366 1.60 23.44 -7.70
N ARG A 367 1.12 23.26 -6.48
CA ARG A 367 1.43 24.17 -5.39
C ARG A 367 1.75 23.40 -4.12
N PRO A 368 2.96 23.53 -3.57
CA PRO A 368 3.32 22.86 -2.31
C PRO A 368 2.36 23.25 -1.18
N TRP A 369 2.05 22.30 -0.28
CA TRP A 369 1.06 22.44 0.77
C TRP A 369 1.34 23.66 1.68
N TRP A 370 2.60 23.96 1.97
CA TRP A 370 2.97 25.12 2.82
C TRP A 370 2.72 26.48 2.16
N LYS A 371 2.53 26.55 0.85
CA LYS A 371 2.10 27.75 0.13
C LYS A 371 0.57 27.90 0.07
N VAL A 372 -0.18 26.94 0.64
CA VAL A 372 -1.65 26.97 0.71
C VAL A 372 -2.05 27.31 2.15
N ARG A 373 -2.54 28.55 2.40
CA ARG A 373 -2.83 29.06 3.75
C ARG A 373 -3.58 28.08 4.65
N ARG A 374 -4.67 27.48 4.16
CA ARG A 374 -5.48 26.51 4.92
C ARG A 374 -4.73 25.20 5.28
N LEU A 375 -3.78 24.79 4.46
CA LEU A 375 -3.01 23.56 4.71
C LEU A 375 -1.78 23.84 5.58
N ARG A 376 -1.21 25.03 5.49
CA ARG A 376 -0.08 25.44 6.33
C ARG A 376 -0.41 25.47 7.82
N VAL A 377 -1.68 25.70 8.17
CA VAL A 377 -2.15 25.65 9.57
C VAL A 377 -2.32 24.20 10.07
N ARG A 378 -2.49 23.25 9.16
CA ARG A 378 -2.71 21.82 9.48
C ARG A 378 -1.43 20.99 9.49
N GLY A 379 -0.39 21.44 8.81
CA GLY A 379 0.87 20.73 8.70
C GLY A 379 2.03 21.48 9.36
N VAL A 380 3.00 20.71 9.84
CA VAL A 380 4.28 21.24 10.36
C VAL A 380 5.34 21.06 9.27
N ARG A 381 6.19 22.07 9.02
CA ARG A 381 7.25 22.04 8.01
C ARG A 381 8.57 21.52 8.59
#